data_1970cde2d5cd9794b72cbe44af196ef3
#
_entry.id   1970cde2d5cd9794b72cbe44af196ef3
#
_cell.length_a   1.000
_cell.length_b   1.000
_cell.length_c   1.000
_cell.angle_alpha   90.00
_cell.angle_beta   90.00
_cell.angle_gamma   90.00
#
_symmetry.space_group_name_H-M   'P 1'
#
loop_
_entity.id
_entity.type
_entity.pdbx_description
1 polymer ?
#
loop_
_entity_poly.entity_id
_entity_poly.type
_entity_poly.pdbx_seq_one_letter_code
_entity_poly.pdbx_strand_id
1 'polypeptide(L)'
;MILEQLNMLESTTDRKGYTYRITHYLLENRHSIIEYKVNDILEELNISKSTLRRYSIDLGFKNFTAVQYQIYYEVTTRPFYRSCQYDEVLWDKIKDKKRIIVLGDESSIAPLLVYKQIFRETKLPIDFQMYQSHPVKQLMQLNVTTDDFVFFVSLFHSNLGFEIGYFDDYITLMKSLEDRGIDHIYIGKVAKKKELHENFIEINEKCIADRIHHLCMVFENIYGLLDNIQK
;
A
#
# COMPACT_ATOMS: atom_id res chain seq x y z
N MET A 1 2.27 -7.17 16.11
CA MET A 1 1.72 -5.81 15.89
C MET A 1 0.37 -5.69 16.58
N ILE A 2 -0.08 -4.46 16.93
CA ILE A 2 -1.32 -4.36 17.72
C ILE A 2 -2.55 -4.80 16.92
N LEU A 3 -2.66 -4.46 15.64
CA LEU A 3 -3.80 -4.88 14.81
C LEU A 3 -3.88 -6.39 14.66
N GLU A 4 -2.77 -7.10 14.56
CA GLU A 4 -2.75 -8.57 14.53
C GLU A 4 -3.18 -9.17 15.88
N GLN A 5 -2.69 -8.58 16.99
CA GLN A 5 -3.13 -8.99 18.33
C GLN A 5 -4.64 -8.78 18.50
N LEU A 6 -5.17 -7.65 18.03
CA LEU A 6 -6.61 -7.37 18.10
C LEU A 6 -7.42 -8.36 17.24
N ASN A 7 -7.01 -8.64 16.01
CA ASN A 7 -7.68 -9.62 15.15
C ASN A 7 -7.66 -11.03 15.77
N MET A 8 -6.54 -11.42 16.35
CA MET A 8 -6.42 -12.69 17.08
C MET A 8 -7.34 -12.73 18.30
N LEU A 9 -7.38 -11.67 19.10
CA LEU A 9 -8.26 -11.56 20.26
C LEU A 9 -9.74 -11.60 19.87
N GLU A 10 -10.13 -10.91 18.79
CA GLU A 10 -11.50 -10.93 18.30
C GLU A 10 -11.94 -12.34 17.90
N SER A 11 -11.04 -13.10 17.25
CA SER A 11 -11.35 -14.46 16.80
C SER A 11 -11.37 -15.52 17.92
N THR A 12 -10.65 -15.26 19.03
CA THR A 12 -10.41 -16.26 20.08
C THR A 12 -11.19 -15.99 21.38
N THR A 13 -11.74 -14.77 21.58
CA THR A 13 -12.44 -14.40 22.82
C THR A 13 -13.94 -14.61 22.73
N ASP A 14 -14.57 -14.88 23.90
CA ASP A 14 -16.02 -14.98 23.99
C ASP A 14 -16.67 -13.64 23.63
N ARG A 15 -17.59 -13.67 22.66
CA ARG A 15 -18.34 -12.51 22.17
C ARG A 15 -19.12 -11.74 23.24
N LYS A 16 -19.45 -12.37 24.36
CA LYS A 16 -20.16 -11.76 25.50
C LYS A 16 -19.19 -11.03 26.46
N GLY A 17 -17.89 -11.28 26.34
CA GLY A 17 -16.88 -10.72 27.23
C GLY A 17 -16.54 -9.25 26.91
N TYR A 18 -16.08 -8.51 27.92
CA TYR A 18 -15.63 -7.13 27.76
C TYR A 18 -14.41 -7.05 26.82
N THR A 19 -13.53 -8.05 26.83
CA THR A 19 -12.36 -8.12 25.93
C THR A 19 -12.79 -8.10 24.48
N TYR A 20 -13.74 -8.95 24.08
CA TYR A 20 -14.28 -8.94 22.73
C TYR A 20 -14.87 -7.59 22.35
N ARG A 21 -15.73 -7.02 23.23
CA ARG A 21 -16.40 -5.74 22.95
C ARG A 21 -15.42 -4.60 22.75
N ILE A 22 -14.37 -4.50 23.58
CA ILE A 22 -13.34 -3.49 23.43
C ILE A 22 -12.55 -3.72 22.14
N THR A 23 -12.14 -4.97 21.88
CA THR A 23 -11.37 -5.33 20.69
C THR A 23 -12.14 -5.02 19.41
N HIS A 24 -13.41 -5.45 19.35
CA HIS A 24 -14.30 -5.20 18.21
C HIS A 24 -14.48 -3.70 17.95
N TYR A 25 -14.74 -2.92 19.01
CA TYR A 25 -14.85 -1.47 18.93
C TYR A 25 -13.59 -0.82 18.37
N LEU A 26 -12.40 -1.23 18.85
CA LEU A 26 -11.13 -0.73 18.37
C LEU A 26 -10.88 -1.04 16.90
N LEU A 27 -11.25 -2.23 16.45
CA LEU A 27 -11.11 -2.65 15.05
C LEU A 27 -12.07 -1.90 14.13
N GLU A 28 -13.33 -1.72 14.53
CA GLU A 28 -14.32 -0.96 13.74
C GLU A 28 -13.92 0.52 13.61
N ASN A 29 -13.46 1.13 14.70
CA ASN A 29 -13.12 2.54 14.75
C ASN A 29 -11.63 2.85 14.49
N ARG A 30 -10.84 1.88 14.02
CA ARG A 30 -9.37 1.99 13.93
C ARG A 30 -8.85 3.21 13.18
N HIS A 31 -9.60 3.75 12.22
CA HIS A 31 -9.21 4.91 11.42
C HIS A 31 -9.42 6.25 12.13
N SER A 32 -10.36 6.29 13.06
CA SER A 32 -10.75 7.51 13.82
C SER A 32 -10.52 7.38 15.33
N ILE A 33 -9.99 6.27 15.81
CA ILE A 33 -9.90 5.95 17.24
C ILE A 33 -9.13 6.99 18.06
N ILE A 34 -8.19 7.72 17.43
CA ILE A 34 -7.42 8.77 18.07
C ILE A 34 -8.27 10.01 18.42
N GLU A 35 -9.40 10.20 17.73
CA GLU A 35 -10.31 11.34 17.92
C GLU A 35 -11.27 11.12 19.08
N TYR A 36 -11.46 9.87 19.53
CA TYR A 36 -12.40 9.53 20.59
C TYR A 36 -11.79 9.78 21.98
N LYS A 37 -12.54 10.47 22.84
CA LYS A 37 -12.15 10.62 24.23
C LYS A 37 -12.40 9.31 24.97
N VAL A 38 -11.49 9.00 25.89
CA VAL A 38 -11.58 7.77 26.70
C VAL A 38 -12.92 7.65 27.44
N ASN A 39 -13.47 8.77 27.92
CA ASN A 39 -14.74 8.77 28.63
C ASN A 39 -15.93 8.39 27.72
N ASP A 40 -15.93 8.86 26.48
CA ASP A 40 -17.00 8.54 25.51
C ASP A 40 -16.99 7.03 25.21
N ILE A 41 -15.80 6.43 25.08
CA ILE A 41 -15.63 4.99 24.89
C ILE A 41 -16.12 4.19 26.10
N LEU A 42 -15.84 4.67 27.32
CA LEU A 42 -16.33 4.02 28.54
C LEU A 42 -17.85 3.99 28.60
N GLU A 43 -18.51 5.09 28.25
CA GLU A 43 -19.96 5.21 28.20
C GLU A 43 -20.56 4.32 27.12
N GLU A 44 -20.03 4.39 25.91
CA GLU A 44 -20.52 3.62 24.76
C GLU A 44 -20.42 2.11 24.98
N LEU A 45 -19.28 1.66 25.50
CA LEU A 45 -19.07 0.24 25.82
C LEU A 45 -19.66 -0.18 27.17
N ASN A 46 -20.21 0.75 27.96
CA ASN A 46 -20.70 0.51 29.31
C ASN A 46 -19.70 -0.32 30.15
N ILE A 47 -18.46 0.17 30.24
CA ILE A 47 -17.38 -0.47 31.00
C ILE A 47 -16.72 0.51 31.96
N SER A 48 -16.09 -0.02 33.02
CA SER A 48 -15.38 0.80 33.97
C SER A 48 -13.98 1.22 33.46
N LYS A 49 -13.47 2.34 33.99
CA LYS A 49 -12.11 2.81 33.73
C LYS A 49 -11.04 1.76 34.13
N SER A 50 -11.31 1.00 35.20
CA SER A 50 -10.42 -0.08 35.64
C SER A 50 -10.38 -1.25 34.65
N THR A 51 -11.52 -1.59 34.05
CA THR A 51 -11.64 -2.62 32.99
C THR A 51 -10.84 -2.22 31.76
N LEU A 52 -10.98 -0.98 31.30
CA LEU A 52 -10.26 -0.48 30.14
C LEU A 52 -8.74 -0.39 30.39
N ARG A 53 -8.35 0.02 31.62
CA ARG A 53 -6.95 0.03 32.02
C ARG A 53 -6.35 -1.38 32.03
N ARG A 54 -7.07 -2.36 32.59
CA ARG A 54 -6.61 -3.76 32.62
C ARG A 54 -6.44 -4.30 31.22
N TYR A 55 -7.39 -4.08 30.34
CA TYR A 55 -7.30 -4.44 28.93
C TYR A 55 -6.05 -3.87 28.26
N SER A 56 -5.74 -2.58 28.51
CA SER A 56 -4.54 -1.95 27.97
C SER A 56 -3.24 -2.60 28.47
N ILE A 57 -3.20 -2.95 29.75
CA ILE A 57 -2.04 -3.63 30.37
C ILE A 57 -1.89 -5.05 29.79
N ASP A 58 -2.98 -5.77 29.60
CA ASP A 58 -2.98 -7.12 29.02
C ASP A 58 -2.49 -7.11 27.57
N LEU A 59 -2.68 -6.01 26.83
CA LEU A 59 -2.08 -5.76 25.52
C LEU A 59 -0.61 -5.30 25.56
N GLY A 60 -0.05 -5.08 26.76
CA GLY A 60 1.34 -4.60 26.94
C GLY A 60 1.50 -3.09 26.92
N PHE A 61 0.43 -2.31 27.06
CA PHE A 61 0.46 -0.85 27.04
C PHE A 61 0.26 -0.24 28.42
N LYS A 62 0.91 0.90 28.67
CA LYS A 62 0.81 1.63 29.94
C LYS A 62 -0.60 2.15 30.25
N ASN A 63 -1.35 2.52 29.22
CA ASN A 63 -2.71 3.06 29.32
C ASN A 63 -3.44 2.95 27.96
N PHE A 64 -4.73 3.23 27.94
CA PHE A 64 -5.56 3.11 26.75
C PHE A 64 -5.22 4.15 25.65
N THR A 65 -4.79 5.33 26.06
CA THR A 65 -4.33 6.34 25.09
C THR A 65 -3.11 5.85 24.30
N ALA A 66 -2.21 5.09 24.94
CA ALA A 66 -1.10 4.47 24.21
C ALA A 66 -1.57 3.40 23.22
N VAL A 67 -2.64 2.67 23.53
CA VAL A 67 -3.29 1.74 22.59
C VAL A 67 -3.87 2.50 21.37
N GLN A 68 -4.61 3.60 21.62
CA GLN A 68 -5.17 4.45 20.57
C GLN A 68 -4.06 4.99 19.64
N TYR A 69 -2.97 5.51 20.23
CA TYR A 69 -1.83 6.01 19.44
C TYR A 69 -1.15 4.91 18.63
N GLN A 70 -0.99 3.72 19.20
CA GLN A 70 -0.37 2.60 18.48
C GLN A 70 -1.24 2.13 17.31
N ILE A 71 -2.57 2.03 17.51
CA ILE A 71 -3.50 1.71 16.43
C ILE A 71 -3.44 2.78 15.35
N TYR A 72 -3.55 4.05 15.74
CA TYR A 72 -3.45 5.18 14.81
C TYR A 72 -2.13 5.15 14.03
N TYR A 73 -1.01 4.92 14.74
CA TYR A 73 0.29 4.77 14.11
C TYR A 73 0.30 3.62 13.10
N GLU A 74 -0.17 2.44 13.46
CA GLU A 74 -0.22 1.29 12.55
C GLU A 74 -1.17 1.51 11.36
N VAL A 75 -2.28 2.22 11.56
CA VAL A 75 -3.23 2.54 10.49
C VAL A 75 -2.72 3.63 9.57
N THR A 76 -2.04 4.66 10.10
CA THR A 76 -1.58 5.81 9.32
C THR A 76 -0.21 5.62 8.71
N THR A 77 0.71 4.93 9.40
CA THR A 77 2.05 4.62 8.89
C THR A 77 2.09 3.31 8.10
N ARG A 78 1.04 2.49 8.22
CA ARG A 78 0.85 1.27 7.45
C ARG A 78 -0.49 1.31 6.70
N PRO A 79 -0.73 2.26 5.80
CA PRO A 79 -1.93 2.27 4.97
C PRO A 79 -2.07 0.99 4.13
N PHE A 80 -1.06 0.11 4.12
CA PHE A 80 -0.89 -1.04 3.25
C PHE A 80 -1.18 -2.42 3.84
N TYR A 81 -1.45 -2.56 5.15
CA TYR A 81 -1.99 -3.85 5.62
C TYR A 81 -3.47 -4.07 5.26
N ARG A 82 -4.01 -3.32 4.30
CA ARG A 82 -5.22 -3.70 3.55
C ARG A 82 -4.95 -4.72 2.45
N SER A 83 -3.84 -5.37 2.46
CA SER A 83 -3.30 -5.99 1.26
C SER A 83 -3.53 -7.48 1.07
N CYS A 84 -4.32 -8.18 1.83
CA CYS A 84 -4.64 -9.56 1.42
C CYS A 84 -5.26 -9.64 0.02
N GLN A 85 -5.96 -8.59 -0.41
CA GLN A 85 -6.62 -8.59 -1.71
C GLN A 85 -5.69 -8.20 -2.88
N TYR A 86 -4.73 -7.29 -2.63
CA TYR A 86 -3.76 -6.90 -3.67
C TYR A 86 -2.62 -7.90 -3.80
N ASP A 87 -2.20 -8.53 -2.71
CA ASP A 87 -1.08 -9.47 -2.70
C ASP A 87 -1.37 -10.70 -3.55
N GLU A 88 -2.57 -11.30 -3.46
CA GLU A 88 -2.94 -12.46 -4.27
C GLU A 88 -3.08 -12.09 -5.76
N VAL A 89 -3.77 -10.98 -6.06
CA VAL A 89 -3.98 -10.54 -7.46
C VAL A 89 -2.66 -10.13 -8.10
N LEU A 90 -1.81 -9.41 -7.36
CA LEU A 90 -0.49 -9.00 -7.84
C LEU A 90 0.42 -10.22 -8.03
N TRP A 91 0.38 -11.14 -7.06
CA TRP A 91 1.12 -12.39 -7.13
C TRP A 91 0.80 -13.19 -8.38
N ASP A 92 -0.48 -13.43 -8.64
CA ASP A 92 -0.93 -14.20 -9.81
C ASP A 92 -0.47 -13.57 -11.14
N LYS A 93 -0.32 -12.26 -11.19
CA LYS A 93 0.19 -11.56 -12.38
C LYS A 93 1.72 -11.61 -12.51
N ILE A 94 2.46 -11.70 -11.42
CA ILE A 94 3.94 -11.59 -11.42
C ILE A 94 4.63 -12.96 -11.43
N LYS A 95 4.06 -13.97 -10.79
CA LYS A 95 4.72 -15.26 -10.49
C LYS A 95 5.35 -15.97 -11.70
N ASP A 96 4.73 -15.83 -12.87
CA ASP A 96 5.15 -16.50 -14.11
C ASP A 96 5.92 -15.57 -15.06
N LYS A 97 6.26 -14.35 -14.60
CA LYS A 97 6.99 -13.39 -15.43
C LYS A 97 8.49 -13.62 -15.40
N LYS A 98 9.16 -13.20 -16.46
CA LYS A 98 10.63 -13.29 -16.58
C LYS A 98 11.34 -12.03 -16.10
N ARG A 99 10.67 -10.87 -16.12
CA ARG A 99 11.24 -9.58 -15.74
C ARG A 99 10.14 -8.63 -15.26
N ILE A 100 10.48 -7.79 -14.28
CA ILE A 100 9.67 -6.63 -13.86
C ILE A 100 10.35 -5.36 -14.37
N ILE A 101 9.59 -4.49 -15.01
CA ILE A 101 10.04 -3.16 -15.44
C ILE A 101 9.29 -2.14 -14.61
N VAL A 102 10.01 -1.25 -13.94
CA VAL A 102 9.47 -0.11 -13.21
C VAL A 102 9.79 1.15 -13.99
N LEU A 103 8.79 1.72 -14.64
CA LEU A 103 8.92 2.91 -15.47
C LEU A 103 8.28 4.11 -14.80
N GLY A 104 8.96 5.24 -14.71
CA GLY A 104 8.42 6.45 -14.09
C GLY A 104 9.25 7.68 -14.38
N ASP A 105 8.75 8.85 -13.96
CA ASP A 105 9.53 10.08 -13.96
C ASP A 105 10.68 10.00 -12.93
N GLU A 106 11.68 10.88 -13.08
CA GLU A 106 12.87 10.88 -12.22
C GLU A 106 12.50 11.00 -10.73
N SER A 107 11.56 11.87 -10.40
CA SER A 107 11.14 12.12 -9.03
C SER A 107 10.45 10.91 -8.39
N SER A 108 9.75 10.12 -9.19
CA SER A 108 9.07 8.90 -8.74
C SER A 108 10.02 7.70 -8.68
N ILE A 109 11.00 7.61 -9.56
CA ILE A 109 11.95 6.49 -9.60
C ILE A 109 13.14 6.69 -8.64
N ALA A 110 13.61 7.92 -8.44
CA ALA A 110 14.76 8.18 -7.57
C ALA A 110 14.64 7.56 -6.16
N PRO A 111 13.52 7.66 -5.45
CA PRO A 111 13.35 7.01 -4.15
C PRO A 111 13.45 5.48 -4.21
N LEU A 112 13.12 4.88 -5.35
CA LEU A 112 13.12 3.43 -5.53
C LEU A 112 14.48 2.85 -5.88
N LEU A 113 15.46 3.66 -6.24
CA LEU A 113 16.79 3.17 -6.64
C LEU A 113 17.52 2.44 -5.50
N VAL A 114 17.20 2.75 -4.26
CA VAL A 114 17.72 2.01 -3.09
C VAL A 114 17.32 0.54 -3.14
N TYR A 115 16.14 0.23 -3.67
CA TYR A 115 15.65 -1.14 -3.80
C TYR A 115 16.33 -1.92 -4.93
N LYS A 116 16.98 -1.25 -5.88
CA LYS A 116 17.68 -1.92 -6.98
C LYS A 116 18.72 -2.94 -6.50
N GLN A 117 19.36 -2.64 -5.38
CA GLN A 117 20.32 -3.57 -4.76
C GLN A 117 19.59 -4.76 -4.10
N ILE A 118 18.52 -4.47 -3.37
CA ILE A 118 17.74 -5.47 -2.65
C ILE A 118 17.10 -6.47 -3.63
N PHE A 119 16.52 -5.98 -4.72
CA PHE A 119 15.90 -6.82 -5.74
C PHE A 119 16.89 -7.65 -6.59
N ARG A 120 18.19 -7.36 -6.54
CA ARG A 120 19.21 -8.20 -7.21
C ARG A 120 19.32 -9.59 -6.61
N GLU A 121 18.90 -9.76 -5.37
CA GLU A 121 18.90 -11.03 -4.66
C GLU A 121 17.68 -11.90 -5.00
N THR A 122 16.66 -11.32 -5.65
CA THR A 122 15.49 -12.05 -6.10
C THR A 122 15.73 -12.79 -7.42
N LYS A 123 15.02 -13.90 -7.65
CA LYS A 123 15.12 -14.66 -8.90
C LYS A 123 14.53 -13.91 -10.10
N LEU A 124 13.64 -12.96 -9.84
CA LEU A 124 12.98 -12.16 -10.86
C LEU A 124 13.69 -10.81 -11.00
N PRO A 125 14.36 -10.54 -12.11
CA PRO A 125 15.06 -9.28 -12.30
C PRO A 125 14.10 -8.11 -12.37
N ILE A 126 14.42 -7.04 -11.64
CA ILE A 126 13.68 -5.78 -11.67
C ILE A 126 14.56 -4.69 -12.30
N ASP A 127 14.01 -4.06 -13.33
CA ASP A 127 14.65 -2.99 -14.07
C ASP A 127 13.94 -1.66 -13.82
N PHE A 128 14.62 -0.73 -13.15
CA PHE A 128 14.13 0.61 -12.88
C PHE A 128 14.56 1.55 -14.02
N GLN A 129 13.58 2.08 -14.73
CA GLN A 129 13.76 2.94 -15.90
C GLN A 129 13.13 4.32 -15.67
N MET A 130 13.93 5.36 -15.84
CA MET A 130 13.46 6.74 -15.86
C MET A 130 13.11 7.13 -17.29
N TYR A 131 11.89 7.61 -17.54
CA TYR A 131 11.56 8.15 -18.86
C TYR A 131 11.92 9.64 -18.94
N GLN A 132 12.48 10.05 -20.08
CA GLN A 132 12.91 11.42 -20.30
C GLN A 132 11.91 12.25 -21.10
N SER A 133 11.05 11.62 -21.94
CA SER A 133 10.11 12.36 -22.79
C SER A 133 8.84 11.60 -23.16
N HIS A 134 8.90 10.34 -23.56
CA HIS A 134 7.75 9.57 -24.03
C HIS A 134 7.82 8.13 -23.52
N PRO A 135 7.01 7.77 -22.50
CA PRO A 135 7.03 6.43 -21.91
C PRO A 135 6.73 5.32 -22.92
N VAL A 136 5.84 5.56 -23.88
CA VAL A 136 5.52 4.57 -24.94
C VAL A 136 6.73 4.24 -25.81
N LYS A 137 7.49 5.26 -26.24
CA LYS A 137 8.70 5.04 -27.03
C LYS A 137 9.76 4.28 -26.24
N GLN A 138 9.90 4.58 -24.98
CA GLN A 138 10.88 3.90 -24.13
C GLN A 138 10.50 2.42 -23.91
N LEU A 139 9.24 2.10 -23.71
CA LEU A 139 8.78 0.70 -23.64
C LEU A 139 9.04 -0.07 -24.94
N MET A 140 8.86 0.59 -26.09
CA MET A 140 9.20 -0.01 -27.39
C MET A 140 10.70 -0.30 -27.52
N GLN A 141 11.54 0.62 -27.02
CA GLN A 141 13.01 0.43 -27.03
C GLN A 141 13.45 -0.69 -26.08
N LEU A 142 12.73 -0.92 -24.97
CA LEU A 142 13.01 -1.98 -24.01
C LEU A 142 12.55 -3.37 -24.48
N ASN A 143 11.93 -3.48 -25.67
CA ASN A 143 11.39 -4.73 -26.21
C ASN A 143 10.52 -5.48 -25.21
N VAL A 144 9.56 -4.77 -24.59
CA VAL A 144 8.66 -5.34 -23.59
C VAL A 144 7.72 -6.35 -24.24
N THR A 145 7.59 -7.51 -23.61
CA THR A 145 6.82 -8.66 -24.09
C THR A 145 5.77 -9.09 -23.07
N THR A 146 4.95 -10.06 -23.38
CA THR A 146 3.98 -10.68 -22.45
C THR A 146 4.63 -11.42 -21.29
N ASP A 147 5.93 -11.76 -21.41
CA ASP A 147 6.72 -12.37 -20.35
C ASP A 147 7.19 -11.34 -19.28
N ASP A 148 7.01 -10.06 -19.56
CA ASP A 148 7.36 -8.99 -18.65
C ASP A 148 6.14 -8.51 -17.86
N PHE A 149 6.40 -7.90 -16.69
CA PHE A 149 5.41 -7.16 -15.92
C PHE A 149 5.84 -5.69 -15.82
N VAL A 150 4.91 -4.75 -16.03
CA VAL A 150 5.23 -3.32 -16.02
C VAL A 150 4.54 -2.61 -14.86
N PHE A 151 5.34 -2.01 -13.97
CA PHE A 151 4.87 -0.97 -13.06
C PHE A 151 5.12 0.39 -13.69
N PHE A 152 4.06 1.18 -13.81
CA PHE A 152 4.20 2.59 -14.16
C PHE A 152 4.00 3.44 -12.90
N VAL A 153 4.99 4.25 -12.54
CA VAL A 153 4.99 5.03 -11.28
C VAL A 153 4.98 6.52 -11.57
N SER A 154 4.00 7.25 -11.02
CA SER A 154 3.91 8.70 -11.14
C SER A 154 3.32 9.33 -9.88
N LEU A 155 4.18 9.90 -9.03
CA LEU A 155 3.77 10.49 -7.75
C LEU A 155 3.38 11.97 -7.83
N PHE A 156 3.85 12.69 -8.85
CA PHE A 156 3.86 14.15 -8.84
C PHE A 156 2.96 14.79 -9.91
N HIS A 157 2.30 14.02 -10.72
CA HIS A 157 1.55 14.48 -11.90
C HIS A 157 0.52 15.60 -11.64
N SER A 158 -0.01 15.72 -10.42
CA SER A 158 -1.13 16.64 -10.15
C SER A 158 -0.73 18.02 -9.69
N ASN A 159 0.56 18.34 -9.49
CA ASN A 159 0.98 19.56 -8.79
C ASN A 159 1.90 20.49 -9.58
N LEU A 160 2.35 20.14 -10.78
CA LEU A 160 3.41 20.89 -11.46
C LEU A 160 3.00 21.60 -12.76
N GLY A 161 1.72 21.70 -13.09
CA GLY A 161 1.30 22.43 -14.30
C GLY A 161 1.78 21.83 -15.65
N PHE A 162 2.44 20.67 -15.60
CA PHE A 162 2.86 19.89 -16.77
C PHE A 162 1.81 18.86 -17.21
N GLU A 163 0.57 19.05 -16.74
CA GLU A 163 -0.44 18.03 -16.59
C GLU A 163 -1.07 17.53 -17.91
N ILE A 164 -1.02 18.33 -18.96
CA ILE A 164 -1.87 18.06 -20.15
C ILE A 164 -1.22 17.04 -21.08
N GLY A 165 0.10 17.02 -21.20
CA GLY A 165 0.80 16.12 -22.12
C GLY A 165 1.05 14.71 -21.56
N TYR A 166 1.34 14.60 -20.28
CA TYR A 166 1.77 13.34 -19.65
C TYR A 166 0.61 12.40 -19.28
N PHE A 167 -0.55 12.92 -18.99
CA PHE A 167 -1.72 12.10 -18.66
C PHE A 167 -2.30 11.40 -19.90
N ASP A 168 -2.35 12.09 -21.02
CA ASP A 168 -2.78 11.49 -22.29
C ASP A 168 -1.76 10.44 -22.76
N ASP A 169 -0.46 10.68 -22.51
CA ASP A 169 0.61 9.70 -22.76
C ASP A 169 0.48 8.48 -21.87
N TYR A 170 0.02 8.66 -20.63
CA TYR A 170 -0.19 7.55 -19.69
C TYR A 170 -1.37 6.65 -20.13
N ILE A 171 -2.53 7.22 -20.45
CA ILE A 171 -3.68 6.44 -20.96
C ILE A 171 -3.32 5.73 -22.27
N THR A 172 -2.59 6.41 -23.14
CA THR A 172 -2.08 5.83 -24.39
C THR A 172 -1.12 4.67 -24.09
N LEU A 173 -0.27 4.82 -23.07
CA LEU A 173 0.63 3.78 -22.61
C LEU A 173 -0.13 2.55 -22.11
N MET A 174 -1.13 2.74 -21.22
CA MET A 174 -1.93 1.66 -20.66
C MET A 174 -2.66 0.89 -21.75
N LYS A 175 -3.33 1.61 -22.67
CA LYS A 175 -3.98 1.00 -23.84
C LYS A 175 -2.99 0.22 -24.70
N SER A 176 -1.81 0.76 -24.94
CA SER A 176 -0.76 0.07 -25.70
C SER A 176 -0.29 -1.22 -25.04
N LEU A 177 -0.23 -1.27 -23.71
CA LEU A 177 0.11 -2.47 -22.96
C LEU A 177 -1.04 -3.48 -22.99
N GLU A 178 -2.28 -3.03 -22.79
CA GLU A 178 -3.49 -3.84 -22.90
C GLU A 178 -3.64 -4.48 -24.28
N ASP A 179 -3.53 -3.69 -25.36
CA ASP A 179 -3.60 -4.16 -26.76
C ASP A 179 -2.53 -5.22 -27.08
N ARG A 180 -1.41 -5.18 -26.37
CA ARG A 180 -0.30 -6.14 -26.50
C ARG A 180 -0.39 -7.32 -25.53
N GLY A 181 -1.40 -7.36 -24.66
CA GLY A 181 -1.55 -8.39 -23.62
C GLY A 181 -0.46 -8.38 -22.58
N ILE A 182 0.14 -7.22 -22.29
CA ILE A 182 1.21 -7.05 -21.29
C ILE A 182 0.60 -6.69 -19.96
N ASP A 183 0.85 -7.52 -18.95
CA ASP A 183 0.41 -7.25 -17.59
C ASP A 183 1.11 -6.02 -17.00
N HIS A 184 0.31 -5.13 -16.41
CA HIS A 184 0.82 -3.89 -15.88
C HIS A 184 -0.01 -3.37 -14.72
N ILE A 185 0.58 -2.49 -13.92
CA ILE A 185 -0.09 -1.74 -12.85
C ILE A 185 0.44 -0.31 -12.85
N TYR A 186 -0.48 0.64 -12.71
CA TYR A 186 -0.13 2.02 -12.40
C TYR A 186 -0.08 2.24 -10.90
N ILE A 187 0.94 2.97 -10.44
CA ILE A 187 1.10 3.39 -9.06
C ILE A 187 1.22 4.91 -9.02
N GLY A 188 0.25 5.59 -8.40
CA GLY A 188 0.31 7.04 -8.32
C GLY A 188 -1.01 7.72 -7.99
N LYS A 189 -1.05 9.04 -8.19
CA LYS A 189 -2.25 9.83 -7.97
C LYS A 189 -3.09 9.89 -9.24
N VAL A 190 -4.39 9.71 -9.08
CA VAL A 190 -5.34 9.71 -10.18
C VAL A 190 -6.22 10.94 -10.13
N ALA A 191 -6.21 11.71 -11.19
CA ALA A 191 -7.07 12.90 -11.32
C ALA A 191 -8.54 12.57 -11.65
N LYS A 192 -8.79 11.47 -12.36
CA LYS A 192 -10.14 11.06 -12.78
C LYS A 192 -10.34 9.56 -12.62
N LYS A 193 -11.04 9.16 -11.57
CA LYS A 193 -11.30 7.74 -11.21
C LYS A 193 -12.08 6.93 -12.27
N LYS A 194 -12.78 7.58 -13.21
CA LYS A 194 -13.69 6.91 -14.15
C LYS A 194 -13.00 6.19 -15.31
N GLU A 195 -11.73 6.44 -15.57
CA GLU A 195 -11.00 5.94 -16.74
C GLU A 195 -9.96 4.87 -16.38
N LEU A 196 -9.84 4.53 -15.08
CA LEU A 196 -8.88 3.54 -14.61
C LEU A 196 -9.60 2.24 -14.27
N HIS A 197 -9.20 1.20 -14.98
CA HIS A 197 -9.56 -0.18 -14.72
C HIS A 197 -8.86 -0.72 -13.45
N GLU A 198 -9.09 -1.98 -13.13
CA GLU A 198 -8.64 -2.67 -11.91
C GLU A 198 -7.11 -2.70 -11.67
N ASN A 199 -6.30 -2.20 -12.63
CA ASN A 199 -4.84 -2.29 -12.62
C ASN A 199 -4.17 -1.05 -12.04
N PHE A 200 -4.55 -0.66 -10.80
CA PHE A 200 -3.96 0.56 -10.26
C PHE A 200 -3.87 0.58 -8.72
N ILE A 201 -2.81 1.19 -8.23
CA ILE A 201 -2.57 1.46 -6.80
C ILE A 201 -2.59 2.97 -6.60
N GLU A 202 -3.60 3.48 -5.87
CA GLU A 202 -3.74 4.91 -5.63
C GLU A 202 -2.81 5.37 -4.51
N ILE A 203 -1.98 6.39 -4.81
CA ILE A 203 -1.19 7.13 -3.83
C ILE A 203 -1.75 8.55 -3.77
N ASN A 204 -2.51 8.86 -2.73
CA ASN A 204 -3.31 10.10 -2.65
C ASN A 204 -2.98 10.99 -1.45
N GLU A 205 -1.83 10.80 -0.83
CA GLU A 205 -1.36 11.60 0.29
C GLU A 205 -1.12 13.06 -0.12
N LYS A 206 -1.40 13.98 0.80
CA LYS A 206 -1.21 15.41 0.57
C LYS A 206 0.27 15.81 0.58
N CYS A 207 1.04 15.22 1.50
CA CYS A 207 2.46 15.49 1.67
C CYS A 207 3.31 14.65 0.71
N ILE A 208 4.33 15.24 0.12
CA ILE A 208 5.28 14.57 -0.79
C ILE A 208 6.02 13.44 -0.05
N ALA A 209 6.47 13.69 1.17
CA ALA A 209 7.18 12.69 1.97
C ALA A 209 6.31 11.45 2.23
N ASP A 210 5.03 11.65 2.49
CA ASP A 210 4.08 10.54 2.71
C ASP A 210 3.84 9.75 1.43
N ARG A 211 3.79 10.40 0.26
CA ARG A 211 3.69 9.71 -1.05
C ARG A 211 4.91 8.85 -1.33
N ILE A 212 6.11 9.38 -1.09
CA ILE A 212 7.36 8.64 -1.25
C ILE A 212 7.38 7.45 -0.28
N HIS A 213 7.03 7.67 0.98
CA HIS A 213 6.95 6.60 1.96
C HIS A 213 5.96 5.51 1.52
N HIS A 214 4.77 5.91 1.08
CA HIS A 214 3.76 5.00 0.56
C HIS A 214 4.28 4.17 -0.63
N LEU A 215 4.93 4.82 -1.60
CA LEU A 215 5.55 4.13 -2.73
C LEU A 215 6.60 3.11 -2.28
N CYS A 216 7.48 3.50 -1.34
CA CYS A 216 8.47 2.59 -0.78
C CYS A 216 7.82 1.37 -0.13
N MET A 217 6.75 1.55 0.64
CA MET A 217 5.98 0.46 1.25
C MET A 217 5.39 -0.51 0.21
N VAL A 218 4.90 0.01 -0.93
CA VAL A 218 4.42 -0.85 -2.03
C VAL A 218 5.55 -1.76 -2.52
N PHE A 219 6.75 -1.20 -2.73
CA PHE A 219 7.88 -1.97 -3.22
C PHE A 219 8.48 -2.91 -2.17
N GLU A 220 8.41 -2.59 -0.89
CA GLU A 220 8.74 -3.52 0.20
C GLU A 220 7.79 -4.74 0.22
N ASN A 221 6.50 -4.52 -0.02
CA ASN A 221 5.53 -5.61 -0.14
C ASN A 221 5.81 -6.48 -1.38
N ILE A 222 6.10 -5.86 -2.52
CA ILE A 222 6.50 -6.59 -3.73
C ILE A 222 7.74 -7.44 -3.46
N TYR A 223 8.75 -6.88 -2.77
CA TYR A 223 9.93 -7.64 -2.37
C TYR A 223 9.56 -8.85 -1.49
N GLY A 224 8.73 -8.64 -0.47
CA GLY A 224 8.26 -9.71 0.41
C GLY A 224 7.53 -10.84 -0.33
N LEU A 225 6.73 -10.51 -1.34
CA LEU A 225 6.10 -11.50 -2.23
C LEU A 225 7.15 -12.29 -3.01
N LEU A 226 8.15 -11.62 -3.59
CA LEU A 226 9.19 -12.26 -4.38
C LEU A 226 10.16 -13.09 -3.53
N ASP A 227 10.45 -12.69 -2.29
CA ASP A 227 11.30 -13.44 -1.35
C ASP A 227 10.63 -14.75 -0.88
N ASN A 228 9.31 -14.75 -0.75
CA ASN A 228 8.54 -15.96 -0.40
C ASN A 228 8.57 -17.05 -1.50
N ILE A 229 8.90 -16.70 -2.74
CA ILE A 229 9.11 -17.67 -3.84
C ILE A 229 10.39 -18.49 -3.63
N GLN A 230 11.31 -17.99 -2.82
CA GLN A 230 12.63 -18.60 -2.67
C GLN A 230 12.66 -19.69 -1.59
N LYS A 231 11.63 -19.77 -0.78
CA LYS A 231 11.46 -20.78 0.29
C LYS A 231 10.55 -21.91 -0.15
#